data_4d3f0ff59f5c05e8dbc396fd451f6d5c
#
_entry.id   4d3f0ff59f5c05e8dbc396fd451f6d5c
#
_cell.length_a   1.000
_cell.length_b   1.000
_cell.length_c   1.000
_cell.angle_alpha   90.00
_cell.angle_beta   90.00
_cell.angle_gamma   90.00
#
_symmetry.space_group_name_H-M   'P 1'
#
loop_
_entity.id
_entity.type
_entity.pdbx_description
1 polymer ?
#
loop_
_entity_poly.entity_id
_entity_poly.type
_entity_poly.pdbx_seq_one_letter_code
_entity_poly.pdbx_strand_id
1 'polypeptide(L)'
;NTLGGTCLNVGCIPSKTLLDSSEHFHTALHDFEKHGIDISKPKVNLPNMMARKDEVIKQTCDGVNFLMDKNNITVYNGLGSFVDENTVSIEGDKKSVISGDNIIIATGSKPNYFPGMEPDKQRIITSTEALSLKEIPKHMIVIGGGVIGLSLIHI
;
A
#
# COMPACT_ATOMS: atom_id res chain seq x y z
N ASN A 1 12.14 5.76 3.63
CA ASN A 1 10.79 5.56 4.18
C ASN A 1 9.94 6.77 3.86
N THR A 2 8.78 6.56 3.28
CA THR A 2 7.79 7.60 2.99
C THR A 2 6.75 7.64 4.11
N LEU A 3 6.23 8.84 4.41
CA LEU A 3 5.12 9.01 5.34
C LEU A 3 3.84 8.37 4.79
N GLY A 4 2.87 8.10 5.67
CA GLY A 4 1.59 7.52 5.29
C GLY A 4 1.39 6.05 5.67
N GLY A 5 2.43 5.40 6.21
CA GLY A 5 2.37 4.03 6.72
C GLY A 5 1.92 2.99 5.68
N THR A 6 1.38 1.88 6.15
CA THR A 6 0.89 0.78 5.31
C THR A 6 -0.22 1.23 4.38
N CYS A 7 -1.19 2.00 4.87
CA CYS A 7 -2.37 2.39 4.08
C CYS A 7 -1.99 3.10 2.77
N LEU A 8 -1.13 4.13 2.84
CA LEU A 8 -0.79 4.92 1.66
C LEU A 8 0.20 4.20 0.75
N ASN A 9 1.16 3.48 1.32
CA ASN A 9 2.29 2.94 0.55
C ASN A 9 2.04 1.54 -0.02
N VAL A 10 1.45 0.63 0.77
CA VAL A 10 1.32 -0.80 0.42
C VAL A 10 -0.01 -1.41 0.87
N GLY A 11 -1.03 -0.61 1.05
CA GLY A 11 -2.34 -1.04 1.55
C GLY A 11 -3.52 -0.41 0.82
N CYS A 12 -4.27 0.45 1.53
CA CYS A 12 -5.56 0.98 1.08
C CYS A 12 -5.49 1.72 -0.25
N ILE A 13 -4.53 2.63 -0.42
CA ILE A 13 -4.44 3.47 -1.61
C ILE A 13 -4.06 2.67 -2.84
N PRO A 14 -2.95 1.89 -2.84
CA PRO A 14 -2.63 1.08 -4.01
C PRO A 14 -3.71 0.04 -4.35
N SER A 15 -4.32 -0.63 -3.37
CA SER A 15 -5.37 -1.60 -3.64
C SER A 15 -6.62 -0.95 -4.25
N LYS A 16 -7.06 0.20 -3.74
CA LYS A 16 -8.21 0.91 -4.29
C LYS A 16 -7.93 1.45 -5.69
N THR A 17 -6.72 1.92 -5.95
CA THR A 17 -6.32 2.39 -7.28
C THR A 17 -6.35 1.25 -8.32
N LEU A 18 -5.90 0.05 -7.95
CA LEU A 18 -5.95 -1.11 -8.83
C LEU A 18 -7.38 -1.63 -9.01
N LEU A 19 -8.17 -1.69 -7.93
CA LEU A 19 -9.59 -2.06 -8.00
C LEU A 19 -10.39 -1.14 -8.91
N ASP A 20 -10.19 0.17 -8.80
CA ASP A 20 -10.81 1.17 -9.68
C ASP A 20 -10.45 0.91 -11.16
N SER A 21 -9.20 0.58 -11.43
CA SER A 21 -8.76 0.25 -12.80
C SER A 21 -9.36 -1.08 -13.30
N SER A 22 -9.47 -2.10 -12.45
CA SER A 22 -10.09 -3.38 -12.84
C SER A 22 -11.59 -3.25 -13.03
N GLU A 23 -12.27 -2.42 -12.23
CA GLU A 23 -13.69 -2.12 -12.39
C GLU A 23 -13.97 -1.43 -13.73
N HIS A 24 -13.16 -0.45 -14.13
CA HIS A 24 -13.27 0.17 -15.46
C HIS A 24 -13.11 -0.84 -16.58
N PHE A 25 -12.18 -1.79 -16.46
CA PHE A 25 -12.00 -2.84 -17.44
C PHE A 25 -13.20 -3.80 -17.47
N HIS A 26 -13.70 -4.20 -16.32
CA HIS A 26 -14.90 -5.04 -16.20
C HIS A 26 -16.12 -4.36 -16.83
N THR A 27 -16.35 -3.11 -16.50
CA THR A 27 -17.45 -2.31 -17.06
C THR A 27 -17.33 -2.18 -18.58
N ALA A 28 -16.13 -1.98 -19.11
CA ALA A 28 -15.89 -1.93 -20.55
C ALA A 28 -16.23 -3.25 -21.26
N LEU A 29 -16.03 -4.39 -20.59
CA LEU A 29 -16.32 -5.72 -21.15
C LEU A 29 -17.80 -6.12 -21.07
N HIS A 30 -18.53 -5.66 -20.05
CA HIS A 30 -19.84 -6.24 -19.70
C HIS A 30 -21.00 -5.25 -19.75
N ASP A 31 -20.72 -3.95 -19.60
CA ASP A 31 -21.79 -2.98 -19.41
C ASP A 31 -21.88 -1.92 -20.50
N PHE A 32 -20.80 -1.56 -21.18
CA PHE A 32 -20.80 -0.49 -22.16
C PHE A 32 -21.73 -0.74 -23.35
N GLU A 33 -21.90 -1.99 -23.77
CA GLU A 33 -22.86 -2.36 -24.81
C GLU A 33 -24.29 -1.98 -24.41
N LYS A 34 -24.66 -2.13 -23.14
CA LYS A 34 -25.99 -1.76 -22.61
C LYS A 34 -26.25 -0.25 -22.70
N HIS A 35 -25.18 0.55 -22.77
CA HIS A 35 -25.24 2.00 -22.94
C HIS A 35 -25.12 2.45 -24.41
N GLY A 36 -25.09 1.50 -25.35
CA GLY A 36 -24.90 1.79 -26.77
C GLY A 36 -23.47 2.21 -27.14
N ILE A 37 -22.49 1.79 -26.33
CA ILE A 37 -21.06 2.08 -26.56
C ILE A 37 -20.35 0.79 -26.96
N ASP A 38 -19.96 0.70 -28.23
CA ASP A 38 -19.24 -0.45 -28.76
C ASP A 38 -17.74 -0.28 -28.51
N ILE A 39 -17.16 -1.23 -27.79
CA ILE A 39 -15.71 -1.32 -27.55
C ILE A 39 -15.21 -2.65 -28.12
N SER A 40 -14.32 -2.57 -29.11
CA SER A 40 -13.70 -3.76 -29.68
C SER A 40 -12.50 -4.21 -28.85
N LYS A 41 -12.63 -5.35 -28.15
CA LYS A 41 -11.54 -6.08 -27.48
C LYS A 41 -10.61 -5.22 -26.58
N PRO A 42 -11.14 -4.63 -25.51
CA PRO A 42 -10.30 -3.93 -24.55
C PRO A 42 -9.24 -4.88 -23.97
N LYS A 43 -8.06 -4.37 -23.69
CA LYS A 43 -6.95 -5.13 -23.13
C LYS A 43 -6.34 -4.38 -21.95
N VAL A 44 -6.01 -5.11 -20.89
CA VAL A 44 -5.25 -4.55 -19.78
C VAL A 44 -3.79 -4.32 -20.20
N ASN A 45 -3.30 -3.11 -19.98
CA ASN A 45 -1.87 -2.79 -20.00
C ASN A 45 -1.38 -2.74 -18.57
N LEU A 46 -0.94 -3.87 -18.03
CA LEU A 46 -0.53 -3.98 -16.64
C LEU A 46 0.60 -3.00 -16.26
N PRO A 47 1.65 -2.79 -17.06
CA PRO A 47 2.67 -1.79 -16.76
C PRO A 47 2.10 -0.38 -16.55
N ASN A 48 1.18 0.06 -17.41
CA ASN A 48 0.55 1.37 -17.27
C ASN A 48 -0.38 1.44 -16.04
N MET A 49 -1.11 0.37 -15.76
CA MET A 49 -1.96 0.27 -14.58
C MET A 49 -1.14 0.36 -13.30
N MET A 50 0.02 -0.30 -13.25
CA MET A 50 0.94 -0.21 -12.13
C MET A 50 1.58 1.18 -12.01
N ALA A 51 1.98 1.80 -13.12
CA ALA A 51 2.52 3.16 -13.13
C ALA A 51 1.50 4.18 -12.58
N ARG A 52 0.21 4.08 -12.98
CA ARG A 52 -0.87 4.90 -12.41
C ARG A 52 -0.98 4.73 -10.91
N LYS A 53 -0.94 3.48 -10.42
CA LYS A 53 -0.96 3.18 -8.99
C LYS A 53 0.19 3.86 -8.26
N ASP A 54 1.41 3.78 -8.79
CA ASP A 54 2.60 4.36 -8.17
C ASP A 54 2.54 5.90 -8.16
N GLU A 55 1.97 6.50 -9.19
CA GLU A 55 1.74 7.95 -9.24
C GLU A 55 0.75 8.40 -8.16
N VAL A 56 -0.36 7.69 -7.98
CA VAL A 56 -1.36 7.99 -6.93
C VAL A 56 -0.74 7.87 -5.53
N ILE A 57 0.07 6.82 -5.29
CA ILE A 57 0.81 6.67 -4.04
C ILE A 57 1.71 7.88 -3.81
N LYS A 58 2.50 8.25 -4.82
CA LYS A 58 3.40 9.39 -4.73
C LYS A 58 2.67 10.68 -4.40
N GLN A 59 1.61 11.01 -5.13
CA GLN A 59 0.80 12.20 -4.89
C GLN A 59 0.24 12.24 -3.47
N THR A 60 -0.24 11.11 -2.96
CA THR A 60 -0.82 11.02 -1.61
C THR A 60 0.26 11.18 -0.53
N CYS A 61 1.43 10.55 -0.71
CA CYS A 61 2.55 10.69 0.22
C CYS A 61 3.11 12.13 0.21
N ASP A 62 3.22 12.76 -0.96
CA ASP A 62 3.64 14.15 -1.09
C ASP A 62 2.64 15.09 -0.38
N GLY A 63 1.34 14.77 -0.45
CA GLY A 63 0.30 15.48 0.31
C GLY A 63 0.49 15.40 1.83
N VAL A 64 0.89 14.23 2.35
CA VAL A 64 1.20 14.09 3.78
C VAL A 64 2.44 14.90 4.15
N ASN A 65 3.51 14.85 3.34
CA ASN A 65 4.71 15.67 3.57
C ASN A 65 4.35 17.17 3.62
N PHE A 66 3.55 17.64 2.66
CA PHE A 66 3.05 19.01 2.66
C PHE A 66 2.29 19.37 3.95
N LEU A 67 1.46 18.45 4.47
CA LEU A 67 0.74 18.68 5.73
C LEU A 67 1.67 18.75 6.94
N MET A 68 2.75 17.96 6.97
CA MET A 68 3.76 18.05 8.03
C MET A 68 4.41 19.45 8.02
N ASP A 69 4.88 19.89 6.86
CA ASP A 69 5.52 21.19 6.68
C ASP A 69 4.55 22.33 7.02
N LYS A 70 3.33 22.29 6.49
CA LYS A 70 2.31 23.32 6.72
C LYS A 70 1.93 23.50 8.19
N ASN A 71 1.95 22.40 8.95
CA ASN A 71 1.60 22.41 10.37
C ASN A 71 2.84 22.49 11.29
N ASN A 72 4.03 22.71 10.75
CA ASN A 72 5.30 22.77 11.49
C ASN A 72 5.56 21.51 12.34
N ILE A 73 5.22 20.33 11.80
CA ILE A 73 5.44 19.05 12.48
C ILE A 73 6.84 18.56 12.11
N THR A 74 7.69 18.41 13.10
CA THR A 74 9.04 17.87 12.90
C THR A 74 9.00 16.37 12.69
N VAL A 75 9.53 15.91 11.57
CA VAL A 75 9.61 14.49 11.22
C VAL A 75 11.03 13.98 11.46
N TYR A 76 11.14 12.94 12.26
CA TYR A 76 12.40 12.24 12.51
C TYR A 76 12.37 10.87 11.84
N ASN A 77 13.37 10.58 11.01
CA ASN A 77 13.51 9.29 10.35
C ASN A 77 14.48 8.40 11.13
N GLY A 78 14.01 7.26 11.59
CA GLY A 78 14.83 6.32 12.34
C GLY A 78 14.01 5.31 13.13
N LEU A 79 14.72 4.48 13.89
CA LEU A 79 14.13 3.55 14.84
C LEU A 79 14.02 4.23 16.21
N GLY A 80 12.80 4.43 16.67
CA GLY A 80 12.49 4.99 17.98
C GLY A 80 12.57 3.93 19.09
N SER A 81 13.19 4.27 20.20
CA SER A 81 13.25 3.44 21.41
C SER A 81 13.01 4.31 22.64
N PHE A 82 12.24 3.82 23.59
CA PHE A 82 12.07 4.52 24.87
C PHE A 82 13.38 4.54 25.67
N VAL A 83 13.72 5.70 26.18
CA VAL A 83 14.77 5.90 27.18
C VAL A 83 14.14 5.90 28.59
N ASP A 84 13.02 6.60 28.70
CA ASP A 84 12.13 6.66 29.85
C ASP A 84 10.69 6.96 29.43
N GLU A 85 9.78 7.25 30.36
CA GLU A 85 8.35 7.47 30.07
C GLU A 85 8.03 8.66 29.15
N ASN A 86 8.92 9.65 29.12
CA ASN A 86 8.74 10.88 28.35
C ASN A 86 9.83 11.12 27.29
N THR A 87 10.79 10.19 27.16
CA THR A 87 11.97 10.38 26.32
C THR A 87 12.15 9.24 25.32
N VAL A 88 12.32 9.59 24.06
CA VAL A 88 12.56 8.65 22.96
C VAL A 88 13.91 8.94 22.33
N SER A 89 14.74 7.91 22.21
CA SER A 89 15.95 7.95 21.39
C SER A 89 15.60 7.47 19.97
N ILE A 90 16.18 8.11 18.96
CA ILE A 90 15.96 7.83 17.54
C ILE A 90 17.30 7.46 16.92
N GLU A 91 17.39 6.24 16.41
CA GLU A 91 18.54 5.74 15.67
C GLU A 91 18.24 5.77 14.18
N GLY A 92 18.84 6.71 13.47
CA GLY A 92 18.70 6.93 12.03
C GLY A 92 20.01 7.47 11.48
N ASP A 93 19.96 8.30 10.43
CA ASP A 93 21.14 8.94 9.85
C ASP A 93 21.89 9.78 10.87
N LYS A 94 21.17 10.35 11.82
CA LYS A 94 21.71 11.02 13.01
C LYS A 94 21.01 10.52 14.23
N LYS A 95 21.79 10.19 15.27
CA LYS A 95 21.22 9.84 16.57
C LYS A 95 20.65 11.11 17.22
N SER A 96 19.40 11.03 17.63
CA SER A 96 18.67 12.13 18.28
C SER A 96 17.96 11.62 19.53
N VAL A 97 17.73 12.49 20.48
CA VAL A 97 16.90 12.23 21.66
C VAL A 97 15.88 13.35 21.76
N ILE A 98 14.63 13.00 21.91
CA ILE A 98 13.50 13.94 22.02
C ILE A 98 12.67 13.61 23.24
N SER A 99 12.05 14.62 23.82
CA SER A 99 11.13 14.46 24.96
C SER A 99 9.75 15.01 24.57
N GLY A 100 8.70 14.43 25.14
CA GLY A 100 7.33 14.84 24.95
C GLY A 100 6.48 14.55 26.17
N ASP A 101 5.51 15.43 26.44
CA ASP A 101 4.58 15.26 27.55
C ASP A 101 3.65 14.06 27.34
N ASN A 102 3.35 13.76 26.06
CA ASN A 102 2.53 12.63 25.66
C ASN A 102 3.18 11.91 24.47
N ILE A 103 3.22 10.59 24.50
CA ILE A 103 3.80 9.76 23.44
C ILE A 103 2.74 8.80 22.92
N ILE A 104 2.52 8.78 21.61
CA ILE A 104 1.61 7.86 20.95
C ILE A 104 2.44 6.77 20.25
N ILE A 105 2.22 5.52 20.64
CA ILE A 105 2.85 4.37 20.00
C ILE A 105 1.99 3.95 18.79
N ALA A 106 2.47 4.22 17.58
CA ALA A 106 1.78 3.90 16.34
C ALA A 106 2.75 3.23 15.35
N THR A 107 3.37 2.13 15.80
CA THR A 107 4.48 1.46 15.09
C THR A 107 4.05 0.57 13.93
N GLY A 108 2.74 0.46 13.68
CA GLY A 108 2.18 -0.35 12.60
C GLY A 108 2.18 -1.84 12.88
N SER A 109 2.02 -2.64 11.82
CA SER A 109 1.96 -4.10 11.88
C SER A 109 2.67 -4.72 10.68
N LYS A 110 2.96 -6.00 10.77
CA LYS A 110 3.49 -6.82 9.67
C LYS A 110 2.55 -7.99 9.40
N PRO A 111 2.46 -8.47 8.16
CA PRO A 111 1.75 -9.71 7.87
C PRO A 111 2.28 -10.86 8.73
N ASN A 112 1.37 -11.66 9.27
CA ASN A 112 1.72 -12.90 9.93
C ASN A 112 1.57 -14.07 8.93
N TYR A 113 2.36 -15.10 9.07
CA TYR A 113 2.33 -16.29 8.22
C TYR A 113 2.53 -17.55 9.04
N PHE A 114 2.07 -18.66 8.50
CA PHE A 114 2.21 -19.97 9.16
C PHE A 114 3.62 -20.53 8.95
N PRO A 115 4.16 -21.29 9.93
CA PRO A 115 5.41 -22.00 9.76
C PRO A 115 5.37 -22.91 8.50
N GLY A 116 6.40 -22.84 7.68
CA GLY A 116 6.48 -23.55 6.40
C GLY A 116 5.78 -22.84 5.23
N MET A 117 5.23 -21.65 5.45
CA MET A 117 4.62 -20.81 4.41
C MET A 117 5.22 -19.41 4.42
N GLU A 118 6.49 -19.30 4.73
CA GLU A 118 7.22 -18.04 4.77
C GLU A 118 7.27 -17.42 3.36
N PRO A 119 7.00 -16.10 3.23
CA PRO A 119 7.01 -15.44 1.95
C PRO A 119 8.40 -15.45 1.30
N ASP A 120 8.50 -16.03 0.12
CA ASP A 120 9.71 -16.00 -0.72
C ASP A 120 9.71 -14.80 -1.69
N LYS A 121 8.65 -14.03 -1.70
CA LYS A 121 8.38 -12.87 -2.58
C LYS A 121 8.30 -13.21 -4.07
N GLN A 122 8.18 -14.47 -4.41
CA GLN A 122 8.06 -14.96 -5.79
C GLN A 122 6.81 -15.81 -5.99
N ARG A 123 6.69 -16.91 -5.25
CA ARG A 123 5.54 -17.83 -5.31
C ARG A 123 4.64 -17.70 -4.09
N ILE A 124 5.26 -17.55 -2.92
CA ILE A 124 4.55 -17.26 -1.67
C ILE A 124 4.76 -15.76 -1.41
N ILE A 125 3.70 -15.00 -1.55
CA ILE A 125 3.72 -13.55 -1.49
C ILE A 125 2.73 -13.06 -0.43
N THR A 126 2.95 -11.86 0.07
CA THR A 126 1.98 -11.14 0.89
C THR A 126 1.17 -10.17 0.03
N SER A 127 0.23 -9.47 0.67
CA SER A 127 -0.52 -8.39 0.00
C SER A 127 0.37 -7.30 -0.58
N THR A 128 1.54 -7.07 0.01
CA THR A 128 2.50 -6.07 -0.48
C THR A 128 3.03 -6.43 -1.87
N GLU A 129 3.47 -7.65 -2.07
CA GLU A 129 3.95 -8.12 -3.36
C GLU A 129 2.81 -8.28 -4.36
N ALA A 130 1.62 -8.69 -3.88
CA ALA A 130 0.42 -8.80 -4.74
C ALA A 130 0.03 -7.46 -5.38
N LEU A 131 0.28 -6.35 -4.71
CA LEU A 131 0.05 -4.99 -5.25
C LEU A 131 1.16 -4.52 -6.21
N SER A 132 2.14 -5.37 -6.52
CA SER A 132 3.29 -5.02 -7.36
C SER A 132 3.67 -6.13 -8.34
N LEU A 133 2.69 -6.91 -8.80
CA LEU A 133 2.89 -8.01 -9.75
C LEU A 133 3.40 -7.47 -11.09
N LYS A 134 4.35 -8.19 -11.67
CA LYS A 134 4.90 -7.88 -13.00
C LYS A 134 4.07 -8.49 -14.13
N GLU A 135 3.31 -9.52 -13.82
CA GLU A 135 2.41 -10.21 -14.76
C GLU A 135 1.17 -10.71 -14.00
N ILE A 136 0.08 -10.87 -14.73
CA ILE A 136 -1.15 -11.42 -14.17
C ILE A 136 -0.98 -12.94 -14.07
N PRO A 137 -1.04 -13.53 -12.88
CA PRO A 137 -0.89 -14.99 -12.72
C PRO A 137 -2.08 -15.72 -13.33
N LYS A 138 -1.83 -16.87 -13.96
CA LYS A 138 -2.91 -17.73 -14.48
C LYS A 138 -3.78 -18.31 -13.36
N HIS A 139 -3.16 -18.60 -12.23
CA HIS A 139 -3.83 -19.11 -11.03
C HIS A 139 -3.18 -18.48 -9.80
N MET A 140 -4.01 -18.02 -8.88
CA MET A 140 -3.59 -17.51 -7.58
C MET A 140 -4.44 -18.16 -6.50
N ILE A 141 -3.80 -18.64 -5.45
CA ILE A 141 -4.47 -19.15 -4.25
C ILE A 141 -4.30 -18.09 -3.16
N VAL A 142 -5.43 -17.65 -2.60
CA VAL A 142 -5.43 -16.70 -1.49
C VAL A 142 -5.78 -17.45 -0.21
N ILE A 143 -4.88 -17.41 0.76
CA ILE A 143 -5.06 -18.03 2.07
C ILE A 143 -5.56 -16.98 3.05
N GLY A 144 -6.80 -17.14 3.49
CA GLY A 144 -7.46 -16.26 4.43
C GLY A 144 -8.60 -15.45 3.80
N GLY A 145 -9.77 -15.49 4.46
CA GLY A 145 -11.00 -14.78 4.06
C GLY A 145 -11.16 -13.41 4.72
N GLY A 146 -10.05 -12.78 5.14
CA GLY A 146 -10.08 -11.42 5.66
C GLY A 146 -10.27 -10.36 4.57
N VAL A 147 -10.58 -9.12 4.97
CA VAL A 147 -10.89 -8.01 4.06
C VAL A 147 -9.81 -7.77 2.99
N ILE A 148 -8.53 -7.96 3.34
CA ILE A 148 -7.43 -7.77 2.39
C ILE A 148 -7.47 -8.84 1.30
N GLY A 149 -7.56 -10.12 1.66
CA GLY A 149 -7.64 -11.22 0.71
C GLY A 149 -8.84 -11.07 -0.22
N LEU A 150 -10.04 -10.89 0.34
CA LEU A 150 -11.27 -10.70 -0.41
C LEU A 150 -11.27 -9.45 -1.30
N SER A 151 -10.53 -8.41 -0.94
CA SER A 151 -10.36 -7.24 -1.79
C SER A 151 -9.45 -7.52 -2.98
N LEU A 152 -8.30 -8.17 -2.76
CA LEU A 152 -7.26 -8.36 -3.78
C LEU A 152 -7.64 -9.37 -4.88
N ILE A 153 -8.58 -10.28 -4.64
CA ILE A 153 -9.05 -11.23 -5.66
C ILE A 153 -9.83 -10.56 -6.82
N HIS A 154 -10.18 -9.29 -6.67
CA HIS A 154 -10.93 -8.54 -7.69
C HIS A 154 -10.07 -7.64 -8.57
N ILE A 155 -8.76 -7.67 -8.38
CA ILE A 155 -7.79 -6.87 -9.17
C ILE A 155 -7.39 -7.62 -10.44
#